data_9cff333291a834115b160ad49c75992c
#
_entry.id   9cff333291a834115b160ad49c75992c
#
_cell.length_a   1.000
_cell.length_b   1.000
_cell.length_c   1.000
_cell.angle_alpha   90.00
_cell.angle_beta   90.00
_cell.angle_gamma   90.00
#
_symmetry.space_group_name_H-M   'P 1'
#
loop_
_entity.id
_entity.type
_entity.pdbx_description
1 polymer ?
#
loop_
_entity_poly.entity_id
_entity_poly.type
_entity_poly.pdbx_seq_one_letter_code
_entity_poly.pdbx_strand_id
1 'polypeptide(L)'
;MSAHRENPGKLFVMVRADHRLDGRVRPLMFRAEDGPAYRIDRILDEREAPSLRAGGQGTRYTCRTDERIVTLFHDDLYWFIETD
;
A
#
# COMPACT_ATOMS: atom_id res chain seq x y z
N MET A 1 18.55 -13.46 2.31
CA MET A 1 17.84 -12.51 3.17
C MET A 1 17.19 -11.42 2.35
N SER A 2 16.00 -11.12 2.66
CA SER A 2 15.23 -10.17 1.89
C SER A 2 15.57 -8.73 2.28
N ALA A 3 15.71 -7.85 1.28
CA ALA A 3 16.06 -6.46 1.53
C ALA A 3 15.03 -5.73 2.38
N HIS A 4 13.77 -6.08 2.26
CA HIS A 4 12.74 -5.38 3.00
C HIS A 4 12.75 -5.66 4.49
N ARG A 5 13.49 -6.66 4.93
CA ARG A 5 13.67 -6.88 6.35
C ARG A 5 14.51 -5.81 7.01
N GLU A 6 15.23 -5.07 6.19
CA GLU A 6 16.10 -4.02 6.69
C GLU A 6 15.38 -2.67 6.74
N ASN A 7 14.09 -2.66 6.48
CA ASN A 7 13.27 -1.45 6.51
C ASN A 7 12.21 -1.58 7.59
N PRO A 8 12.60 -1.38 8.85
CA PRO A 8 11.62 -1.47 9.94
C PRO A 8 10.52 -0.45 9.75
N GLY A 9 9.31 -0.83 10.09
CA GLY A 9 8.16 0.02 9.91
C GLY A 9 7.55 -0.04 8.54
N LYS A 10 8.04 -0.94 7.68
CA LYS A 10 7.58 -1.04 6.32
C LYS A 10 7.33 -2.51 5.98
N LEU A 11 6.13 -2.83 5.57
CA LEU A 11 5.80 -4.19 5.12
C LEU A 11 5.45 -4.13 3.64
N PHE A 12 6.29 -4.71 2.82
CA PHE A 12 6.04 -4.73 1.38
C PHE A 12 4.96 -5.75 1.04
N VAL A 13 4.07 -5.35 0.16
CA VAL A 13 2.92 -6.18 -0.21
C VAL A 13 2.79 -6.23 -1.73
N MET A 14 2.15 -7.27 -2.21
CA MET A 14 1.74 -7.37 -3.60
C MET A 14 0.34 -6.82 -3.70
N VAL A 15 0.07 -6.06 -4.76
CA VAL A 15 -1.20 -5.38 -4.90
C VAL A 15 -1.77 -5.66 -6.28
N ARG A 16 -3.05 -6.00 -6.31
CA ARG A 16 -3.81 -6.00 -7.55
C ARG A 16 -4.53 -4.66 -7.64
N ALA A 17 -4.39 -3.98 -8.76
CA ALA A 17 -4.91 -2.64 -8.89
C ALA A 17 -5.45 -2.42 -10.29
N ASP A 18 -6.42 -1.51 -10.39
CA ASP A 18 -6.90 -1.01 -11.67
C ASP A 18 -6.12 0.22 -12.06
N HIS A 19 -5.69 0.28 -13.31
CA HIS A 19 -5.10 1.48 -13.89
C HIS A 19 -6.17 2.19 -14.67
N ARG A 20 -6.54 3.37 -14.23
CA ARG A 20 -7.63 4.12 -14.80
C ARG A 20 -7.16 4.94 -16.00
N LEU A 21 -8.11 5.34 -16.83
CA LEU A 21 -7.79 6.12 -18.02
C LEU A 21 -7.21 7.48 -17.69
N ASP A 22 -7.52 8.01 -16.53
CA ASP A 22 -7.00 9.31 -16.09
C ASP A 22 -5.60 9.19 -15.46
N GLY A 23 -5.01 8.00 -15.51
CA GLY A 23 -3.68 7.78 -14.97
C GLY A 23 -3.65 7.41 -13.51
N ARG A 24 -4.78 7.42 -12.84
CA ARG A 24 -4.84 7.03 -11.44
C ARG A 24 -4.83 5.54 -11.28
N VAL A 25 -4.31 5.09 -10.15
CA VAL A 25 -4.25 3.67 -9.81
C VAL A 25 -5.14 3.43 -8.61
N ARG A 26 -6.04 2.46 -8.73
CA ARG A 26 -6.94 2.13 -7.64
C ARG A 26 -6.60 0.73 -7.13
N PRO A 27 -6.08 0.61 -5.91
CA PRO A 27 -5.80 -0.71 -5.36
C PRO A 27 -7.09 -1.45 -5.03
N LEU A 28 -7.11 -2.75 -5.34
CA LEU A 28 -8.29 -3.60 -5.16
C LEU A 28 -8.06 -4.65 -4.09
N MET A 29 -6.83 -5.10 -3.95
CA MET A 29 -6.50 -6.21 -3.08
C MET A 29 -5.00 -6.16 -2.79
N PHE A 30 -4.62 -6.61 -1.60
CA PHE A 30 -3.20 -6.71 -1.28
C PHE A 30 -2.94 -7.96 -0.46
N ARG A 31 -1.69 -8.42 -0.48
CA ARG A 31 -1.25 -9.51 0.39
C ARG A 31 0.25 -9.41 0.61
N ALA A 32 0.69 -9.83 1.78
CA ALA A 32 2.10 -10.02 2.04
C ALA A 32 2.56 -11.30 1.36
N GLU A 33 3.85 -11.49 1.25
CA GLU A 33 4.42 -12.59 0.47
C GLU A 33 3.87 -13.95 0.87
N ASP A 34 3.77 -14.21 2.16
CA ASP A 34 3.30 -15.49 2.66
C ASP A 34 1.97 -15.36 3.40
N GLY A 35 1.26 -14.29 3.18
CA GLY A 35 0.05 -14.03 3.92
C GLY A 35 -1.21 -14.18 3.08
N PRO A 36 -2.36 -14.07 3.72
CA PRO A 36 -3.62 -14.12 3.00
C PRO A 36 -3.84 -12.83 2.21
N ALA A 37 -4.68 -12.93 1.20
CA ALA A 37 -5.09 -11.76 0.42
C ALA A 37 -6.21 -11.03 1.15
N TYR A 38 -6.14 -9.71 1.11
CA TYR A 38 -7.17 -8.86 1.70
C TYR A 38 -7.77 -8.01 0.61
N ARG A 39 -9.08 -8.11 0.45
CA ARG A 39 -9.80 -7.27 -0.48
C ARG A 39 -10.00 -5.89 0.12
N ILE A 40 -9.79 -4.86 -0.70
CA ILE A 40 -10.08 -3.50 -0.27
C ILE A 40 -11.54 -3.23 -0.55
N ASP A 41 -12.31 -3.05 0.52
CA ASP A 41 -13.74 -2.82 0.41
C ASP A 41 -14.02 -1.38 -0.01
N ARG A 42 -13.22 -0.45 0.49
CA ARG A 42 -13.43 0.95 0.24
C ARG A 42 -12.15 1.73 0.43
N ILE A 43 -11.91 2.71 -0.42
CA ILE A 43 -10.83 3.66 -0.23
C ILE A 43 -11.44 4.89 0.43
N LEU A 44 -10.98 5.15 1.64
CA LEU A 44 -11.52 6.24 2.46
C LEU A 44 -10.84 7.56 2.16
N ASP A 45 -9.56 7.50 1.76
CA ASP A 45 -8.79 8.70 1.48
C ASP A 45 -7.66 8.33 0.54
N GLU A 46 -7.35 9.25 -0.36
CA GLU A 46 -6.25 9.07 -1.30
C GLU A 46 -5.57 10.42 -1.46
N ARG A 47 -4.27 10.47 -1.19
CA ARG A 47 -3.53 11.72 -1.33
C ARG A 47 -2.08 11.45 -1.64
N GLU A 48 -1.46 12.38 -2.33
CA GLU A 48 -0.04 12.35 -2.51
C GLU A 48 0.64 12.81 -1.23
N ALA A 49 1.64 12.06 -0.80
CA ALA A 49 2.31 12.36 0.44
C ALA A 49 3.70 11.73 0.43
N PRO A 50 4.66 12.35 1.08
CA PRO A 50 5.96 11.70 1.23
C PRO A 50 5.84 10.53 2.18
N SER A 51 6.67 9.52 1.92
CA SER A 51 6.78 8.42 2.85
C SER A 51 7.55 8.88 4.08
N LEU A 52 6.96 8.69 5.24
CA LEU A 52 7.61 9.12 6.48
C LEU A 52 8.83 8.28 6.79
N ARG A 53 8.89 7.06 6.26
CA ARG A 53 9.96 6.13 6.62
C ARG A 53 10.97 5.93 5.52
N ALA A 54 10.58 6.16 4.29
CA ALA A 54 11.45 5.89 3.15
C ALA A 54 11.98 7.15 2.50
N GLY A 55 11.44 8.29 2.84
CA GLY A 55 11.88 9.55 2.27
C GLY A 55 11.45 9.78 0.83
N GLY A 56 10.68 8.89 0.26
CA GLY A 56 10.18 9.05 -1.10
C GLY A 56 8.85 9.77 -1.14
N GLN A 57 8.36 9.95 -2.34
CA GLN A 57 7.03 10.50 -2.55
C GLN A 57 6.19 9.46 -3.27
N GLY A 58 4.92 9.43 -2.95
CA GLY A 58 4.00 8.50 -3.58
C GLY A 58 2.58 8.83 -3.22
N THR A 59 1.71 7.88 -3.39
CA THR A 59 0.30 8.04 -3.08
C THR A 59 -0.04 7.21 -1.86
N ARG A 60 -0.68 7.83 -0.90
CA ARG A 60 -1.12 7.17 0.31
C ARG A 60 -2.62 6.92 0.22
N TYR A 61 -2.99 5.68 0.41
CA TYR A 61 -4.39 5.26 0.39
C TYR A 61 -4.77 4.79 1.77
N THR A 62 -5.82 5.39 2.32
CA THR A 62 -6.41 4.88 3.55
C THR A 62 -7.54 3.95 3.12
N CYS A 63 -7.40 2.69 3.43
CA CYS A 63 -8.28 1.65 2.92
C CYS A 63 -9.02 0.96 4.04
N ARG A 64 -10.25 0.59 3.73
CA ARG A 64 -11.00 -0.27 4.62
C ARG A 64 -10.97 -1.69 4.06
N THR A 65 -10.54 -2.63 4.88
CA THR A 65 -10.51 -4.03 4.50
C THR A 65 -11.10 -4.83 5.65
N ASP A 66 -12.22 -5.47 5.38
CA ASP A 66 -12.99 -6.15 6.41
C ASP A 66 -13.39 -5.14 7.48
N GLU A 67 -12.94 -5.29 8.70
CA GLU A 67 -13.27 -4.36 9.76
C GLU A 67 -12.07 -3.54 10.18
N ARG A 68 -11.04 -3.48 9.34
CA ARG A 68 -9.79 -2.80 9.66
C ARG A 68 -9.56 -1.64 8.73
N ILE A 69 -8.82 -0.68 9.24
CA ILE A 69 -8.33 0.45 8.44
C ILE A 69 -6.84 0.21 8.24
N VAL A 70 -6.42 0.26 7.00
CA VAL A 70 -5.02 0.02 6.63
C VAL A 70 -4.55 1.18 5.77
N THR A 71 -3.36 1.67 6.05
CA THR A 71 -2.74 2.69 5.22
C THR A 71 -1.78 2.01 4.25
N LEU A 72 -2.10 2.11 2.98
CA LEU A 72 -1.33 1.49 1.91
C LEU A 72 -0.62 2.59 1.14
N PHE A 73 0.66 2.39 0.91
CA PHE A 73 1.49 3.39 0.26
C PHE A 73 2.02 2.85 -1.07
N HIS A 74 1.89 3.64 -2.12
CA HIS A 74 2.39 3.29 -3.44
C HIS A 74 3.47 4.27 -3.85
N ASP A 75 4.68 3.78 -3.98
CA ASP A 75 5.84 4.58 -4.33
C ASP A 75 6.45 3.99 -5.60
N ASP A 76 6.09 4.55 -6.74
CA ASP A 76 6.57 4.12 -8.05
C ASP A 76 6.40 2.62 -8.29
N LEU A 77 7.37 1.85 -7.88
CA LEU A 77 7.42 0.42 -8.16
C LEU A 77 6.92 -0.44 -7.01
N TYR A 78 6.77 0.16 -5.83
CA TYR A 78 6.54 -0.62 -4.63
C TYR A 78 5.25 -0.23 -3.94
N TRP A 79 4.63 -1.24 -3.36
CA TRP A 79 3.49 -1.05 -2.47
C TRP A 79 3.89 -1.54 -1.11
N PHE A 80 3.56 -0.78 -0.09
CA PHE A 80 3.85 -1.21 1.27
C PHE A 80 2.87 -0.61 2.26
N ILE A 81 2.80 -1.25 3.42
CA ILE A 81 2.05 -0.77 4.55
C ILE A 81 3.08 -0.27 5.55
N GLU A 82 2.90 0.95 6.03
CA GLU A 82 3.76 1.46 7.08
C GLU A 82 3.25 0.95 8.42
N THR A 83 4.15 0.33 9.17
CA THR A 83 3.83 -0.23 10.48
C THR A 83 4.60 0.52 11.56
N ASP A 84 4.13 0.42 12.76
CA ASP A 84 4.81 1.07 13.89
C ASP A 84 6.01 0.29 14.41
#